data_2b48cade2c912db4b1b83082817cb253
#
_entry.id   2b48cade2c912db4b1b83082817cb253
#
_cell.length_a   1.000
_cell.length_b   1.000
_cell.length_c   1.000
_cell.angle_alpha   90.00
_cell.angle_beta   90.00
_cell.angle_gamma   90.00
#
_symmetry.space_group_name_H-M   'P 1'
#
loop_
_entity.id
_entity.type
_entity.pdbx_description
1 polymer ?
#
loop_
_entity_poly.entity_id
_entity_poly.type
_entity_poly.pdbx_seq_one_letter_code
_entity_poly.pdbx_strand_id
1 'polypeptide(L)'
;MNYLLKTEPTVYSFANLEREKTTIWDGVTNPAAVKHLREMKAGEQLVIYHTGDEKSAVGTASVVSVDASDAKNPQVKIKVGKAIAAPKTLAEIKAHKLFAESPLVRQGRLSVVPLSEAQYGFLVGG
;
A
#
# COMPACT_ATOMS: atom_id res chain seq x y z
N MET A 1 -1.61 -9.79 8.37
CA MET A 1 -1.23 -9.72 6.96
C MET A 1 -0.79 -8.30 6.61
N ASN A 2 0.03 -8.15 5.60
CA ASN A 2 0.52 -6.83 5.20
C ASN A 2 0.04 -6.52 3.79
N TYR A 3 -0.10 -5.23 3.48
CA TYR A 3 -0.56 -4.79 2.16
C TYR A 3 0.28 -3.60 1.68
N LEU A 4 0.32 -3.43 0.37
CA LEU A 4 0.90 -2.26 -0.28
C LEU A 4 -0.24 -1.47 -0.89
N LEU A 5 -0.25 -0.16 -0.64
CA LEU A 5 -1.23 0.76 -1.21
C LEU A 5 -0.52 1.67 -2.21
N LYS A 6 -1.00 1.68 -3.45
CA LYS A 6 -0.46 2.55 -4.50
C LYS A 6 -1.22 3.87 -4.55
N THR A 7 -0.48 4.96 -4.67
CA THR A 7 -1.08 6.28 -4.82
C THR A 7 -0.26 7.13 -5.80
N GLU A 8 -0.95 7.99 -6.54
CA GLU A 8 -0.30 8.96 -7.41
C GLU A 8 0.14 10.16 -6.54
N PRO A 9 1.44 10.46 -6.44
CA PRO A 9 1.91 11.49 -5.51
C PRO A 9 1.44 12.90 -5.82
N THR A 10 1.04 13.18 -7.06
CA THR A 10 0.46 14.49 -7.40
C THR A 10 -0.98 14.63 -6.91
N VAL A 11 -1.64 13.51 -6.59
CA VAL A 11 -3.01 13.48 -6.04
C VAL A 11 -2.96 13.35 -4.52
N TYR A 12 -2.24 12.35 -4.03
CA TYR A 12 -2.06 12.13 -2.60
C TYR A 12 -0.71 11.45 -2.36
N SER A 13 0.20 12.13 -1.68
CA SER A 13 1.56 11.63 -1.43
C SER A 13 1.71 11.15 0.01
N PHE A 14 2.81 10.43 0.27
CA PHE A 14 3.19 10.06 1.64
C PHE A 14 3.39 11.32 2.50
N ALA A 15 3.93 12.40 1.92
CA ALA A 15 4.08 13.67 2.63
C ALA A 15 2.73 14.24 3.07
N ASN A 16 1.69 14.07 2.24
CA ASN A 16 0.33 14.45 2.64
C ASN A 16 -0.12 13.65 3.86
N LEU A 17 0.13 12.35 3.86
CA LEU A 17 -0.21 11.49 4.99
C LEU A 17 0.57 11.88 6.24
N GLU A 18 1.84 12.23 6.10
CA GLU A 18 2.66 12.68 7.23
C GLU A 18 2.08 13.94 7.88
N ARG A 19 1.58 14.87 7.06
CA ARG A 19 0.95 16.10 7.58
C ARG A 19 -0.38 15.81 8.27
N GLU A 20 -1.18 14.92 7.70
CA GLU A 20 -2.51 14.61 8.22
C GLU A 20 -2.49 13.63 9.39
N LYS A 21 -1.45 12.83 9.49
CA LYS A 21 -1.26 11.77 10.49
C LYS A 21 -2.17 10.55 10.24
N THR A 22 -3.43 10.78 9.93
CA THR A 22 -4.40 9.72 9.58
C THR A 22 -5.20 10.17 8.37
N THR A 23 -5.72 9.19 7.62
CA THR A 23 -6.61 9.48 6.50
C THR A 23 -7.52 8.28 6.26
N ILE A 24 -8.58 8.49 5.49
CA ILE A 24 -9.46 7.42 5.02
C ILE A 24 -9.01 7.04 3.61
N TRP A 25 -8.68 5.77 3.43
CA TRP A 25 -8.31 5.22 2.12
C TRP A 25 -9.56 4.69 1.46
N ASP A 26 -10.05 5.37 0.43
CA ASP A 26 -11.29 5.05 -0.26
C ASP A 26 -11.17 5.39 -1.75
N GLY A 27 -12.29 5.37 -2.47
CA GLY A 27 -12.31 5.70 -3.89
C GLY A 27 -11.71 4.63 -4.79
N VAL A 28 -11.42 3.46 -4.24
CA VAL A 28 -10.87 2.33 -5.00
C VAL A 28 -12.01 1.60 -5.69
N THR A 29 -11.92 1.40 -7.00
CA THR A 29 -13.00 0.80 -7.80
C THR A 29 -12.68 -0.59 -8.34
N ASN A 30 -11.40 -0.96 -8.46
CA ASN A 30 -11.01 -2.28 -8.94
C ASN A 30 -11.54 -3.36 -8.00
N PRO A 31 -12.32 -4.35 -8.46
CA PRO A 31 -12.94 -5.35 -7.58
C PRO A 31 -11.96 -6.13 -6.70
N ALA A 32 -10.79 -6.48 -7.24
CA ALA A 32 -9.79 -7.20 -6.46
C ALA A 32 -9.21 -6.32 -5.35
N ALA A 33 -8.94 -5.05 -5.65
CA ALA A 33 -8.44 -4.10 -4.66
C ALA A 33 -9.49 -3.81 -3.58
N VAL A 34 -10.75 -3.67 -3.98
CA VAL A 34 -11.87 -3.47 -3.05
C VAL A 34 -11.98 -4.66 -2.11
N LYS A 35 -11.86 -5.88 -2.63
CA LYS A 35 -11.89 -7.09 -1.81
C LYS A 35 -10.78 -7.07 -0.75
N HIS A 36 -9.57 -6.71 -1.13
CA HIS A 36 -8.44 -6.62 -0.19
C HIS A 36 -8.71 -5.58 0.89
N LEU A 37 -9.27 -4.41 0.53
CA LEU A 37 -9.60 -3.39 1.52
C LEU A 37 -10.62 -3.90 2.55
N ARG A 38 -11.66 -4.63 2.08
CA ARG A 38 -12.67 -5.20 2.98
C ARG A 38 -12.08 -6.21 3.96
N GLU A 39 -11.03 -6.91 3.54
CA GLU A 39 -10.40 -7.97 4.34
C GLU A 39 -9.37 -7.45 5.33
N MET A 40 -9.00 -6.17 5.25
CA MET A 40 -8.03 -5.59 6.18
C MET A 40 -8.58 -5.55 7.60
N LYS A 41 -7.67 -5.64 8.56
CA LYS A 41 -7.99 -5.62 10.00
C LYS A 41 -7.12 -4.61 10.72
N ALA A 42 -7.64 -4.03 11.80
CA ALA A 42 -6.89 -3.09 12.62
C ALA A 42 -5.55 -3.71 13.06
N GLY A 43 -4.49 -2.91 12.97
CA GLY A 43 -3.14 -3.33 13.32
C GLY A 43 -2.32 -3.91 12.17
N GLU A 44 -2.92 -4.21 11.04
CA GLU A 44 -2.16 -4.69 9.88
C GLU A 44 -1.26 -3.60 9.32
N GLN A 45 -0.08 -4.02 8.81
CA GLN A 45 0.93 -3.08 8.33
C GLN A 45 0.76 -2.79 6.85
N LEU A 46 1.05 -1.57 6.48
CA LEU A 46 0.90 -1.08 5.12
C LEU A 46 2.20 -0.47 4.61
N VAL A 47 2.44 -0.61 3.31
CA VAL A 47 3.51 0.10 2.60
C VAL A 47 2.84 1.05 1.63
N ILE A 48 3.26 2.31 1.64
CA ILE A 48 2.76 3.33 0.71
C ILE A 48 3.71 3.38 -0.48
N TYR A 49 3.15 3.22 -1.68
CA TYR A 49 3.89 3.17 -2.93
C TYR A 49 3.43 4.32 -3.83
N HIS A 50 4.39 5.12 -4.31
CA HIS A 50 4.13 6.18 -5.27
C HIS A 50 4.18 5.64 -6.70
N THR A 51 3.11 5.87 -7.46
CA THR A 51 3.04 5.54 -8.88
C THR A 51 3.59 6.72 -9.70
N GLY A 52 3.30 6.74 -11.00
CA GLY A 52 3.75 7.80 -11.88
C GLY A 52 5.24 7.68 -12.18
N ASP A 53 5.95 8.78 -12.06
CA ASP A 53 7.37 8.81 -12.40
C ASP A 53 8.28 8.21 -11.30
N GLU A 54 7.83 8.25 -10.05
CA GLU A 54 8.64 7.73 -8.94
C GLU A 54 8.74 6.21 -8.92
N LYS A 55 7.61 5.53 -9.02
CA LYS A 55 7.52 4.05 -9.00
C LYS A 55 8.37 3.45 -7.88
N SER A 56 8.07 3.83 -6.65
CA SER A 56 8.84 3.36 -5.49
C SER A 56 7.99 3.27 -4.22
N ALA A 57 8.38 2.35 -3.34
CA ALA A 57 7.82 2.22 -1.99
C ALA A 57 8.52 3.25 -1.10
N VAL A 58 7.77 4.17 -0.52
CA VAL A 58 8.33 5.36 0.13
C VAL A 58 8.06 5.47 1.62
N GLY A 59 7.05 4.79 2.14
CA GLY A 59 6.72 4.90 3.55
C GLY A 59 5.85 3.77 4.06
N THR A 60 5.61 3.77 5.36
CA THR A 60 4.77 2.76 6.01
C THR A 60 3.58 3.41 6.69
N ALA A 61 2.56 2.59 6.93
CA ALA A 61 1.37 2.99 7.68
C ALA A 61 0.79 1.77 8.37
N SER A 62 -0.28 1.96 9.13
CA SER A 62 -1.00 0.85 9.74
C SER A 62 -2.50 1.07 9.64
N VAL A 63 -3.25 -0.02 9.65
CA VAL A 63 -4.71 0.03 9.63
C VAL A 63 -5.22 0.36 11.03
N VAL A 64 -6.05 1.40 11.13
CA VAL A 64 -6.71 1.78 12.38
C VAL A 64 -8.07 1.10 12.49
N SER A 65 -8.87 1.20 11.43
CA SER A 65 -10.21 0.61 11.39
C SER A 65 -10.67 0.43 9.95
N VAL A 66 -11.66 -0.44 9.77
CA VAL A 66 -12.25 -0.68 8.45
C VAL A 66 -13.76 -0.55 8.58
N ASP A 67 -14.36 0.30 7.74
CA ASP A 67 -15.81 0.41 7.61
C ASP A 67 -16.21 -0.21 6.28
N ALA A 68 -16.75 -1.40 6.33
CA ALA A 68 -17.20 -2.14 5.15
C ALA A 68 -18.73 -2.23 5.08
N SER A 69 -19.44 -1.28 5.69
CA SER A 69 -20.91 -1.23 5.63
C SER A 69 -21.40 -1.09 4.18
N ASP A 70 -20.64 -0.38 3.34
CA ASP A 70 -20.83 -0.44 1.89
C ASP A 70 -19.74 -1.34 1.32
N ALA A 71 -20.11 -2.57 0.96
CA ALA A 71 -19.16 -3.56 0.48
C ALA A 71 -18.45 -3.17 -0.81
N LYS A 72 -19.05 -2.29 -1.60
CA LYS A 72 -18.46 -1.81 -2.86
C LYS A 72 -17.53 -0.62 -2.67
N ASN A 73 -17.60 0.03 -1.51
CA ASN A 73 -16.78 1.20 -1.20
C ASN A 73 -16.33 1.15 0.26
N PRO A 74 -15.50 0.15 0.63
CA PRO A 74 -14.99 0.08 1.99
C PRO A 74 -14.10 1.28 2.27
N GLN A 75 -14.17 1.79 3.49
CA GLN A 75 -13.35 2.90 3.95
C GLN A 75 -12.37 2.39 5.00
N VAL A 76 -11.09 2.48 4.70
CA VAL A 76 -10.04 2.02 5.61
C VAL A 76 -9.36 3.25 6.21
N LYS A 77 -9.47 3.41 7.52
CA LYS A 77 -8.74 4.45 8.22
C LYS A 77 -7.33 3.97 8.48
N ILE A 78 -6.35 4.74 8.04
CA ILE A 78 -4.93 4.41 8.20
C ILE A 78 -4.21 5.50 8.98
N LYS A 79 -3.13 5.11 9.65
CA LYS A 79 -2.27 6.01 10.41
C LYS A 79 -0.86 5.94 9.84
N VAL A 80 -0.22 7.09 9.71
CA VAL A 80 1.15 7.17 9.21
C VAL A 80 2.11 6.39 10.11
N GLY A 81 3.05 5.69 9.46
CA GLY A 81 4.19 5.05 10.13
C GLY A 81 5.44 5.89 9.95
N LYS A 82 6.43 5.33 9.24
CA LYS A 82 7.72 5.98 9.03
C LYS A 82 8.05 6.03 7.55
N ALA A 83 8.78 7.07 7.14
CA ALA A 83 9.38 7.10 5.81
C ALA A 83 10.40 5.95 5.70
N ILE A 84 10.44 5.31 4.53
CA ILE A 84 11.44 4.27 4.27
C ILE A 84 12.76 4.96 3.96
N ALA A 85 13.81 4.64 4.73
CA ALA A 85 15.12 5.30 4.61
C ALA A 85 15.75 5.07 3.24
N ALA A 86 15.57 3.88 2.68
CA ALA A 86 16.07 3.53 1.35
C ALA A 86 14.91 3.04 0.50
N PRO A 87 14.13 3.95 -0.11
CA PRO A 87 12.96 3.56 -0.91
C PRO A 87 13.33 2.55 -1.99
N LYS A 88 12.49 1.53 -2.14
CA LYS A 88 12.68 0.49 -3.16
C LYS A 88 11.93 0.87 -4.41
N THR A 89 12.65 0.97 -5.54
CA THR A 89 12.03 1.26 -6.83
C THR A 89 11.36 0.02 -7.40
N LEU A 90 10.44 0.22 -8.33
CA LEU A 90 9.78 -0.89 -9.03
C LEU A 90 10.81 -1.77 -9.74
N ALA A 91 11.86 -1.19 -10.31
CA ALA A 91 12.92 -1.94 -10.97
C ALA A 91 13.63 -2.89 -9.99
N GLU A 92 13.94 -2.41 -8.79
CA GLU A 92 14.53 -3.24 -7.73
C GLU A 92 13.58 -4.36 -7.28
N ILE A 93 12.31 -4.02 -7.15
CA ILE A 93 11.28 -4.98 -6.74
C ILE A 93 11.14 -6.09 -7.79
N LYS A 94 11.06 -5.72 -9.07
CA LYS A 94 10.96 -6.69 -10.18
C LYS A 94 12.15 -7.62 -10.26
N ALA A 95 13.32 -7.13 -9.91
CA ALA A 95 14.55 -7.91 -9.95
C ALA A 95 14.66 -8.90 -8.79
N HIS A 96 13.83 -8.75 -7.75
CA HIS A 96 13.93 -9.60 -6.57
C HIS A 96 13.02 -10.83 -6.67
N LYS A 97 13.57 -11.99 -6.39
CA LYS A 97 12.84 -13.27 -6.52
C LYS A 97 11.58 -13.36 -5.64
N LEU A 98 11.54 -12.64 -4.52
CA LEU A 98 10.36 -12.61 -3.64
C LEU A 98 9.11 -12.08 -4.35
N PHE A 99 9.29 -11.30 -5.42
CA PHE A 99 8.20 -10.65 -6.14
C PHE A 99 7.93 -11.27 -7.52
N ALA A 100 8.61 -12.35 -7.87
CA ALA A 100 8.47 -12.97 -9.19
C ALA A 100 7.02 -13.31 -9.53
N GLU A 101 6.26 -13.78 -8.54
CA GLU A 101 4.84 -14.15 -8.70
C GLU A 101 3.89 -13.14 -8.09
N SER A 102 4.39 -12.02 -7.59
CA SER A 102 3.58 -11.03 -6.88
C SER A 102 2.65 -10.28 -7.83
N PRO A 103 1.40 -10.03 -7.42
CA PRO A 103 0.50 -9.14 -8.16
C PRO A 103 1.08 -7.75 -8.37
N LEU A 104 1.98 -7.29 -7.51
CA LEU A 104 2.65 -5.99 -7.67
C LEU A 104 3.37 -5.91 -9.02
N VAL A 105 4.01 -7.01 -9.42
CA VAL A 105 4.75 -7.10 -10.68
C VAL A 105 3.84 -7.55 -11.83
N ARG A 106 2.98 -8.52 -11.60
CA ARG A 106 2.17 -9.14 -12.65
C ARG A 106 0.87 -8.38 -12.96
N GLN A 107 0.32 -7.68 -11.97
CA GLN A 107 -0.93 -6.94 -12.11
C GLN A 107 -0.68 -5.47 -11.80
N GLY A 108 0.00 -4.79 -12.71
CA GLY A 108 0.42 -3.40 -12.50
C GLY A 108 -0.70 -2.41 -12.18
N ARG A 109 -1.94 -2.74 -12.54
CA ARG A 109 -3.10 -1.87 -12.28
C ARG A 109 -3.76 -2.15 -10.92
N LEU A 110 -3.35 -3.18 -10.23
CA LEU A 110 -3.89 -3.48 -8.90
C LEU A 110 -3.30 -2.50 -7.90
N SER A 111 -4.14 -1.68 -7.29
CA SER A 111 -3.70 -0.59 -6.40
C SER A 111 -3.58 -1.00 -4.93
N VAL A 112 -4.09 -2.17 -4.57
CA VAL A 112 -3.97 -2.73 -3.22
C VAL A 112 -3.43 -4.14 -3.37
N VAL A 113 -2.21 -4.38 -2.88
CA VAL A 113 -1.49 -5.63 -3.12
C VAL A 113 -1.18 -6.31 -1.79
N PRO A 114 -1.58 -7.57 -1.59
CA PRO A 114 -1.18 -8.29 -0.38
C PRO A 114 0.32 -8.60 -0.39
N LEU A 115 0.95 -8.52 0.78
CA LEU A 115 2.37 -8.77 0.94
C LEU A 115 2.59 -9.87 1.97
N SER A 116 3.56 -10.76 1.69
CA SER A 116 4.05 -11.69 2.70
C SER A 116 4.93 -10.94 3.71
N GLU A 117 5.23 -11.59 4.84
CA GLU A 117 6.16 -11.01 5.82
C GLU A 117 7.53 -10.74 5.21
N ALA A 118 8.03 -11.66 4.38
CA ALA A 118 9.32 -11.49 3.72
C ALA A 118 9.30 -10.32 2.73
N GLN A 119 8.21 -10.18 1.97
CA GLN A 119 8.05 -9.06 1.04
C GLN A 119 7.99 -7.72 1.77
N TYR A 120 7.23 -7.66 2.85
CA TYR A 120 7.16 -6.46 3.68
C TYR A 120 8.54 -6.09 4.24
N GLY A 121 9.25 -7.07 4.78
CA GLY A 121 10.59 -6.85 5.33
C GLY A 121 11.57 -6.31 4.30
N PHE A 122 11.54 -6.84 3.08
CA PHE A 122 12.38 -6.33 1.99
C PHE A 122 12.07 -4.86 1.68
N LEU A 123 10.79 -4.51 1.60
CA LEU A 123 10.39 -3.14 1.23
C LEU A 123 10.76 -2.11 2.30
N VAL A 124 10.65 -2.45 3.57
CA VAL A 124 10.84 -1.47 4.67
C VAL A 124 12.22 -1.49 5.28
N GLY A 125 12.91 -2.62 5.25
CA GLY A 125 14.19 -2.76 5.92
C GLY A 125 15.39 -2.80 5.00
N GLY A 126 15.14 -3.07 3.76
CA GLY A 126 16.22 -3.21 2.79
C GLY A 126 17.10 -4.43 3.07
#